data_f88a9df2b3cb98606eebd6f7b7ccc211
#
_entry.id   f88a9df2b3cb98606eebd6f7b7ccc211
#
_cell.length_a   1.000
_cell.length_b   1.000
_cell.length_c   1.000
_cell.angle_alpha   90.00
_cell.angle_beta   90.00
_cell.angle_gamma   90.00
#
_symmetry.space_group_name_H-M   'P 1'
#
loop_
_entity.id
_entity.type
_entity.pdbx_description
1 polymer ?
#
loop_
_entity_poly.entity_id
_entity_poly.type
_entity_poly.pdbx_seq_one_letter_code
_entity_poly.pdbx_strand_id
1 'polypeptide(L)'
;MPPRWPQQGPTHRVFQTPIFGIDSEHLVSRRSGQAHEFFLLDCADWCNIVALTPDEQVVMVRQFRYGRAEETLELPGGMVDSTDPSPLEAARRELLEETGFVADQLTETGIIAPNPAMQRNRTWSFLARNVRAVAGTHQDDGEDIEVVLVPYQEIPARVAKGEISHALVVVAFAFALGLRGPA
;
A
#
# COMPACT_ATOMS: atom_id res chain seq x y z
N MET A 1 -28.56 -0.44 -6.37
CA MET A 1 -29.40 -0.87 -5.23
C MET A 1 -29.10 0.04 -4.05
N PRO A 2 -30.08 0.41 -3.21
CA PRO A 2 -29.80 1.18 -2.00
C PRO A 2 -28.94 0.37 -1.03
N PRO A 3 -28.07 1.04 -0.22
CA PRO A 3 -27.14 0.35 0.67
C PRO A 3 -27.88 -0.55 1.68
N ARG A 4 -27.30 -1.72 1.98
CA ARG A 4 -27.88 -2.64 2.99
C ARG A 4 -27.82 -2.08 4.41
N TRP A 5 -26.92 -1.14 4.64
CA TRP A 5 -26.64 -0.47 5.89
C TRP A 5 -26.66 1.05 5.67
N PRO A 6 -27.85 1.69 5.59
CA PRO A 6 -27.93 3.14 5.51
C PRO A 6 -27.39 3.78 6.79
N GLN A 7 -26.63 4.84 6.61
CA GLN A 7 -26.10 5.64 7.71
C GLN A 7 -27.23 6.44 8.38
N GLN A 8 -27.19 6.51 9.70
CA GLN A 8 -28.08 7.29 10.54
C GLN A 8 -27.28 8.36 11.29
N GLY A 9 -27.46 9.59 10.91
CA GLY A 9 -26.75 10.74 11.51
C GLY A 9 -25.36 10.98 10.89
N PRO A 10 -24.60 11.94 11.43
CA PRO A 10 -23.28 12.31 10.94
C PRO A 10 -22.21 11.29 11.38
N THR A 11 -21.09 11.32 10.67
CA THR A 11 -19.84 10.69 11.13
C THR A 11 -19.23 11.52 12.24
N HIS A 12 -18.73 10.90 13.28
CA HIS A 12 -18.06 11.54 14.41
C HIS A 12 -16.61 11.12 14.49
N ARG A 13 -15.67 12.10 14.49
CA ARG A 13 -14.27 11.83 14.78
C ARG A 13 -14.11 11.52 16.27
N VAL A 14 -13.68 10.29 16.59
CA VAL A 14 -13.48 9.81 17.95
C VAL A 14 -12.05 10.01 18.43
N PHE A 15 -11.10 9.83 17.51
CA PHE A 15 -9.67 9.94 17.80
C PHE A 15 -8.91 10.45 16.58
N GLN A 16 -7.82 11.20 16.79
CA GLN A 16 -6.98 11.74 15.73
C GLN A 16 -5.50 11.65 16.11
N THR A 17 -4.72 11.18 15.13
CA THR A 17 -3.25 11.24 15.13
C THR A 17 -2.76 11.98 13.89
N PRO A 18 -1.47 12.27 13.74
CA PRO A 18 -0.92 12.80 12.50
C PRO A 18 -1.13 11.89 11.28
N ILE A 19 -1.19 10.55 11.47
CA ILE A 19 -1.19 9.57 10.39
C ILE A 19 -2.54 8.88 10.14
N PHE A 20 -3.44 8.87 11.13
CA PHE A 20 -4.78 8.30 10.98
C PHE A 20 -5.78 8.89 11.95
N GLY A 21 -7.07 8.78 11.61
CA GLY A 21 -8.18 9.06 12.50
C GLY A 21 -9.04 7.83 12.76
N ILE A 22 -9.84 7.86 13.83
CA ILE A 22 -10.90 6.88 14.07
C ILE A 22 -12.24 7.61 14.01
N ASP A 23 -13.11 7.18 13.13
CA ASP A 23 -14.47 7.68 12.99
C ASP A 23 -15.47 6.69 13.56
N SER A 24 -16.51 7.20 14.20
CA SER A 24 -17.71 6.43 14.60
C SER A 24 -18.87 6.78 13.69
N GLU A 25 -19.59 5.75 13.23
CA GLU A 25 -20.80 5.86 12.43
C GLU A 25 -21.89 4.94 12.93
N HIS A 26 -23.12 5.43 12.95
CA HIS A 26 -24.30 4.61 13.22
C HIS A 26 -24.93 4.15 11.90
N LEU A 27 -24.99 2.85 11.70
CA LEU A 27 -25.62 2.24 10.53
C LEU A 27 -26.79 1.38 10.95
N VAL A 28 -27.89 1.42 10.18
CA VAL A 28 -29.10 0.63 10.45
C VAL A 28 -29.13 -0.59 9.55
N SER A 29 -29.23 -1.77 10.14
CA SER A 29 -29.42 -3.00 9.38
C SER A 29 -30.81 -3.05 8.75
N ARG A 30 -30.89 -3.09 7.41
CA ARG A 30 -32.19 -3.30 6.73
C ARG A 30 -32.84 -4.64 7.03
N ARG A 31 -32.04 -5.64 7.45
CA ARG A 31 -32.55 -6.97 7.79
C ARG A 31 -33.26 -6.99 9.13
N SER A 32 -32.68 -6.33 10.15
CA SER A 32 -33.20 -6.37 11.54
C SER A 32 -33.88 -5.08 11.98
N GLY A 33 -33.65 -3.95 11.28
CA GLY A 33 -34.09 -2.62 11.71
C GLY A 33 -33.26 -2.04 12.87
N GLN A 34 -32.25 -2.77 13.36
CA GLN A 34 -31.45 -2.33 14.49
C GLN A 34 -30.30 -1.42 14.03
N ALA A 35 -30.02 -0.39 14.82
CA ALA A 35 -28.85 0.47 14.66
C ALA A 35 -27.65 -0.14 15.39
N HIS A 36 -26.46 -0.03 14.74
CA HIS A 36 -25.19 -0.45 15.30
C HIS A 36 -24.17 0.66 15.09
N GLU A 37 -23.29 0.84 16.05
CA GLU A 37 -22.14 1.73 15.93
C GLU A 37 -20.95 0.96 15.33
N PHE A 38 -20.33 1.57 14.34
CA PHE A 38 -19.12 1.06 13.68
C PHE A 38 -17.97 2.06 13.82
N PHE A 39 -16.77 1.54 14.07
CA PHE A 39 -15.55 2.32 14.12
C PHE A 39 -14.74 2.08 12.87
N LEU A 40 -14.33 3.15 12.20
CA LEU A 40 -13.64 3.12 10.93
C LEU A 40 -12.31 3.86 11.06
N LEU A 41 -11.25 3.24 10.55
CA LEU A 41 -9.94 3.86 10.45
C LEU A 41 -9.90 4.73 9.19
N ASP A 42 -9.73 6.02 9.41
CA ASP A 42 -9.56 7.04 8.36
C ASP A 42 -8.07 7.34 8.20
N CYS A 43 -7.49 6.95 7.09
CA CYS A 43 -6.09 7.15 6.74
C CYS A 43 -5.93 7.43 5.24
N ALA A 44 -4.79 7.94 4.85
CA ALA A 44 -4.46 8.19 3.45
C ALA A 44 -4.47 6.90 2.62
N ASP A 45 -4.65 7.04 1.31
CA ASP A 45 -4.38 5.95 0.36
C ASP A 45 -2.89 5.61 0.40
N TRP A 46 -2.55 4.39 -0.01
CA TRP A 46 -1.16 3.92 -0.10
C TRP A 46 -0.81 3.53 -1.52
N CYS A 47 0.48 3.55 -1.83
CA CYS A 47 1.00 3.00 -3.07
C CYS A 47 2.17 2.07 -2.82
N ASN A 48 2.41 1.12 -3.75
CA ASN A 48 3.60 0.30 -3.82
C ASN A 48 4.01 0.04 -5.27
N ILE A 49 5.27 -0.26 -5.48
CA ILE A 49 5.86 -0.38 -6.81
C ILE A 49 6.64 -1.69 -6.96
N VAL A 50 6.24 -2.56 -7.88
CA VAL A 50 7.09 -3.65 -8.37
C VAL A 50 8.05 -3.04 -9.38
N ALA A 51 9.26 -2.71 -8.95
CA ALA A 51 10.29 -2.07 -9.75
C ALA A 51 11.33 -3.10 -10.21
N LEU A 52 11.44 -3.30 -11.54
CA LEU A 52 12.33 -4.28 -12.17
C LEU A 52 13.48 -3.58 -12.88
N THR A 53 14.70 -3.97 -12.54
CA THR A 53 15.90 -3.58 -13.26
C THR A 53 15.98 -4.28 -14.64
N PRO A 54 16.87 -3.85 -15.57
CA PRO A 54 17.03 -4.51 -16.87
C PRO A 54 17.45 -5.98 -16.80
N ASP A 55 18.12 -6.38 -15.73
CA ASP A 55 18.54 -7.76 -15.44
C ASP A 55 17.55 -8.52 -14.54
N GLU A 56 16.31 -8.08 -14.50
CA GLU A 56 15.18 -8.72 -13.81
C GLU A 56 15.38 -8.89 -12.30
N GLN A 57 16.08 -7.94 -11.66
CA GLN A 57 16.07 -7.83 -10.21
C GLN A 57 14.89 -6.95 -9.77
N VAL A 58 14.17 -7.36 -8.75
CA VAL A 58 13.18 -6.52 -8.06
C VAL A 58 13.93 -5.61 -7.08
N VAL A 59 13.71 -4.32 -7.17
CA VAL A 59 14.16 -3.37 -6.15
C VAL A 59 13.22 -3.50 -4.96
N MET A 60 13.74 -4.01 -3.86
CA MET A 60 13.01 -4.20 -2.62
C MET A 60 13.64 -3.37 -1.51
N VAL A 61 12.90 -3.20 -0.42
CA VAL A 61 13.34 -2.50 0.78
C VAL A 61 13.22 -3.40 2.00
N ARG A 62 14.21 -3.34 2.87
CA ARG A 62 14.14 -3.97 4.19
C ARG A 62 13.99 -2.86 5.21
N GLN A 63 12.99 -2.97 6.08
CA GLN A 63 12.70 -1.96 7.09
C GLN A 63 12.07 -2.59 8.34
N PHE A 64 12.23 -1.93 9.47
CA PHE A 64 11.61 -2.34 10.73
C PHE A 64 10.16 -1.88 10.79
N ARG A 65 9.23 -2.81 11.02
CA ARG A 65 7.80 -2.53 11.18
C ARG A 65 7.38 -2.61 12.66
N TYR A 66 7.09 -1.46 13.24
CA TYR A 66 6.73 -1.34 14.67
C TYR A 66 5.54 -2.23 15.08
N GLY A 67 4.54 -2.37 14.22
CA GLY A 67 3.36 -3.20 14.49
C GLY A 67 3.65 -4.70 14.61
N ARG A 68 4.78 -5.15 14.03
CA ARG A 68 5.25 -6.54 14.10
C ARG A 68 6.47 -6.70 15.02
N ALA A 69 7.16 -5.59 15.32
CA ALA A 69 8.45 -5.56 16.03
C ALA A 69 9.53 -6.43 15.35
N GLU A 70 9.55 -6.45 14.02
CA GLU A 70 10.49 -7.23 13.21
C GLU A 70 10.85 -6.48 11.93
N GLU A 71 11.98 -6.86 11.31
CA GLU A 71 12.32 -6.43 9.96
C GLU A 71 11.47 -7.20 8.93
N THR A 72 11.03 -6.49 7.91
CA THR A 72 10.24 -7.05 6.80
C THR A 72 10.89 -6.70 5.47
N LEU A 73 10.80 -7.63 4.50
CA LEU A 73 11.22 -7.42 3.13
C LEU A 73 10.00 -7.03 2.29
N GLU A 74 10.02 -5.80 1.77
CA GLU A 74 8.86 -5.17 1.15
C GLU A 74 9.19 -4.56 -0.21
N LEU A 75 8.17 -4.06 -0.90
CA LEU A 75 8.30 -3.21 -2.07
C LEU A 75 8.45 -1.75 -1.62
N PRO A 76 9.16 -0.91 -2.38
CA PRO A 76 9.13 0.52 -2.14
C PRO A 76 7.71 1.05 -2.26
N GLY A 77 7.37 2.01 -1.39
CA GLY A 77 6.06 2.63 -1.37
C GLY A 77 5.64 3.17 -0.01
N GLY A 78 4.65 4.03 -0.01
CA GLY A 78 4.19 4.72 1.18
C GLY A 78 2.82 5.35 1.01
N MET A 79 2.57 6.40 1.78
CA MET A 79 1.32 7.14 1.74
C MET A 79 1.25 8.03 0.49
N VAL A 80 0.04 8.14 -0.05
CA VAL A 80 -0.29 9.18 -1.02
C VAL A 80 -0.58 10.45 -0.25
N ASP A 81 0.33 11.39 -0.29
CA ASP A 81 0.19 12.65 0.42
C ASP A 81 -0.83 13.58 -0.25
N SER A 82 -1.41 14.47 0.54
CA SER A 82 -2.36 15.47 0.03
C SER A 82 -1.72 16.45 -0.98
N THR A 83 -0.41 16.52 -1.02
CA THR A 83 0.39 17.33 -1.96
C THR A 83 0.74 16.57 -3.22
N ASP A 84 0.61 15.25 -3.25
CA ASP A 84 0.84 14.45 -4.45
C ASP A 84 -0.28 14.69 -5.47
N PRO A 85 0.05 14.99 -6.73
CA PRO A 85 -0.97 15.23 -7.77
C PRO A 85 -1.81 13.99 -8.07
N SER A 86 -1.25 12.79 -7.83
CA SER A 86 -1.92 11.49 -8.04
C SER A 86 -1.18 10.36 -7.32
N PRO A 87 -1.81 9.19 -7.12
CA PRO A 87 -1.13 8.00 -6.61
C PRO A 87 0.06 7.54 -7.46
N LEU A 88 0.06 7.84 -8.77
CA LEU A 88 1.17 7.57 -9.67
C LEU A 88 2.40 8.45 -9.33
N GLU A 89 2.17 9.73 -9.05
CA GLU A 89 3.26 10.65 -8.69
C GLU A 89 3.78 10.38 -7.27
N ALA A 90 2.90 9.99 -6.34
CA ALA A 90 3.33 9.46 -5.04
C ALA A 90 4.26 8.25 -5.23
N ALA A 91 3.89 7.28 -6.07
CA ALA A 91 4.71 6.12 -6.36
C ALA A 91 6.07 6.47 -6.99
N ARG A 92 6.15 7.51 -7.84
CA ARG A 92 7.43 8.00 -8.38
C ARG A 92 8.31 8.60 -7.29
N ARG A 93 7.73 9.41 -6.42
CA ARG A 93 8.42 10.04 -5.30
C ARG A 93 8.98 8.96 -4.35
N GLU A 94 8.14 8.04 -3.89
CA GLU A 94 8.53 6.97 -2.98
C GLU A 94 9.64 6.08 -3.54
N LEU A 95 9.54 5.68 -4.83
CA LEU A 95 10.60 4.89 -5.47
C LEU A 95 11.94 5.61 -5.43
N LEU A 96 11.95 6.92 -5.71
CA LEU A 96 13.17 7.71 -5.68
C LEU A 96 13.70 7.91 -4.25
N GLU A 97 12.85 8.33 -3.31
CA GLU A 97 13.22 8.67 -1.94
C GLU A 97 13.75 7.46 -1.18
N GLU A 98 13.04 6.34 -1.19
CA GLU A 98 13.42 5.14 -0.47
C GLU A 98 14.58 4.38 -1.12
N THR A 99 14.70 4.40 -2.45
CA THR A 99 15.62 3.50 -3.15
C THR A 99 16.68 4.18 -4.01
N GLY A 100 16.52 5.46 -4.36
CA GLY A 100 17.37 6.14 -5.33
C GLY A 100 17.17 5.68 -6.78
N PHE A 101 16.14 4.86 -7.05
CA PHE A 101 15.83 4.40 -8.40
C PHE A 101 14.71 5.26 -9.03
N VAL A 102 14.77 5.36 -10.36
CA VAL A 102 13.74 6.02 -11.18
C VAL A 102 13.26 5.10 -12.29
N ALA A 103 12.05 5.36 -12.74
CA ALA A 103 11.43 4.69 -13.88
C ALA A 103 10.93 5.72 -14.90
N ASP A 104 11.13 5.46 -16.19
CA ASP A 104 10.55 6.30 -17.25
C ASP A 104 9.03 6.13 -17.32
N GLN A 105 8.53 4.92 -17.05
CA GLN A 105 7.10 4.60 -17.04
C GLN A 105 6.75 3.76 -15.82
N LEU A 106 5.65 4.14 -15.15
CA LEU A 106 4.93 3.32 -14.18
C LEU A 106 3.56 2.97 -14.77
N THR A 107 3.20 1.71 -14.69
CA THR A 107 1.88 1.23 -15.12
C THR A 107 1.10 0.78 -13.89
N GLU A 108 -0.11 1.32 -13.69
CA GLU A 108 -1.02 0.81 -12.68
C GLU A 108 -1.36 -0.65 -12.98
N THR A 109 -1.20 -1.51 -11.99
CA THR A 109 -1.50 -2.94 -12.10
C THR A 109 -2.75 -3.35 -11.36
N GLY A 110 -3.14 -2.59 -10.33
CA GLY A 110 -4.38 -2.85 -9.61
C GLY A 110 -4.56 -1.95 -8.39
N ILE A 111 -5.80 -1.93 -7.91
CA ILE A 111 -6.23 -1.18 -6.73
C ILE A 111 -6.97 -2.15 -5.82
N ILE A 112 -6.68 -2.11 -4.53
CA ILE A 112 -7.38 -2.91 -3.52
C ILE A 112 -7.84 -2.08 -2.34
N ALA A 113 -8.79 -2.63 -1.58
CA ALA A 113 -9.09 -2.19 -0.23
C ALA A 113 -8.27 -3.03 0.75
N PRO A 114 -7.29 -2.47 1.48
CA PRO A 114 -6.37 -3.25 2.33
C PRO A 114 -7.10 -3.97 3.46
N ASN A 115 -8.08 -3.34 4.06
CA ASN A 115 -8.93 -3.96 5.06
C ASN A 115 -10.36 -3.36 5.02
N PRO A 116 -11.23 -3.79 4.10
CA PRO A 116 -12.55 -3.19 3.88
C PRO A 116 -13.51 -3.36 5.06
N ALA A 117 -13.16 -4.18 6.06
CA ALA A 117 -13.98 -4.34 7.27
C ALA A 117 -13.91 -3.10 8.18
N MET A 118 -12.82 -2.34 8.13
CA MET A 118 -12.61 -1.22 9.05
C MET A 118 -11.83 -0.04 8.46
N GLN A 119 -11.33 -0.14 7.22
CA GLN A 119 -10.57 0.92 6.55
C GLN A 119 -11.28 1.38 5.28
N ARG A 120 -11.17 2.67 4.98
CA ARG A 120 -11.74 3.28 3.77
C ARG A 120 -10.73 3.53 2.67
N ASN A 121 -9.45 3.56 3.02
CA ASN A 121 -8.39 3.84 2.09
C ASN A 121 -8.22 2.71 1.06
N ARG A 122 -7.51 3.04 0.01
CA ARG A 122 -7.11 2.14 -1.07
C ARG A 122 -5.61 1.95 -1.06
N THR A 123 -5.16 0.86 -1.66
CA THR A 123 -3.76 0.65 -2.00
C THR A 123 -3.64 0.49 -3.51
N TRP A 124 -2.80 1.33 -4.10
CA TRP A 124 -2.49 1.38 -5.52
C TRP A 124 -1.21 0.60 -5.77
N SER A 125 -1.22 -0.33 -6.72
CA SER A 125 -0.04 -1.09 -7.10
C SER A 125 0.40 -0.71 -8.50
N PHE A 126 1.70 -0.47 -8.65
CA PHE A 126 2.33 -0.09 -9.90
C PHE A 126 3.42 -1.09 -10.30
N LEU A 127 3.67 -1.20 -11.61
CA LEU A 127 4.79 -1.92 -12.18
C LEU A 127 5.67 -0.92 -12.94
N ALA A 128 6.95 -0.93 -12.64
CA ALA A 128 7.99 -0.21 -13.36
C ALA A 128 9.01 -1.20 -13.93
N ARG A 129 9.39 -1.04 -15.18
CA ARG A 129 10.43 -1.86 -15.84
C ARG A 129 11.61 -1.00 -16.23
N ASN A 130 12.78 -1.63 -16.31
CA ASN A 130 14.03 -0.98 -16.66
C ASN A 130 14.36 0.20 -15.75
N VAL A 131 14.09 0.04 -14.44
CA VAL A 131 14.43 1.07 -13.46
C VAL A 131 15.97 1.20 -13.38
N ARG A 132 16.43 2.40 -13.08
CA ARG A 132 17.86 2.71 -12.97
C ARG A 132 18.13 3.51 -11.71
N ALA A 133 19.24 3.24 -11.04
CA ALA A 133 19.72 4.06 -9.93
C ALA A 133 20.25 5.39 -10.46
N VAL A 134 19.87 6.50 -9.83
CA VAL A 134 20.28 7.87 -10.22
C VAL A 134 20.81 8.69 -9.06
N ALA A 135 20.45 8.36 -7.81
CA ALA A 135 20.83 9.11 -6.62
C ALA A 135 21.01 8.15 -5.42
N GLY A 136 21.53 8.68 -4.31
CA GLY A 136 21.39 8.04 -3.01
C GLY A 136 19.95 8.16 -2.50
N THR A 137 19.62 7.39 -1.47
CA THR A 137 18.33 7.46 -0.79
C THR A 137 18.15 8.77 -0.04
N HIS A 138 16.94 9.29 0.02
CA HIS A 138 16.54 10.45 0.82
C HIS A 138 15.42 9.99 1.79
N GLN A 139 15.85 9.26 2.83
CA GLN A 139 14.95 8.73 3.83
C GLN A 139 14.56 9.83 4.83
N ASP A 140 13.33 9.77 5.31
CA ASP A 140 12.86 10.61 6.41
C ASP A 140 13.53 10.25 7.73
N ASP A 141 13.58 11.18 8.70
CA ASP A 141 14.23 10.98 10.02
C ASP A 141 13.73 9.75 10.80
N GLY A 142 12.55 9.25 10.47
CA GLY A 142 11.93 8.06 11.08
C GLY A 142 12.11 6.77 10.30
N GLU A 143 12.82 6.80 9.19
CA GLU A 143 13.04 5.65 8.31
C GLU A 143 14.47 5.13 8.45
N ASP A 144 14.59 3.81 8.50
CA ASP A 144 15.85 3.08 8.42
C ASP A 144 15.64 1.95 7.40
N ILE A 145 15.92 2.28 6.14
CA ILE A 145 15.58 1.45 4.98
C ILE A 145 16.87 0.98 4.30
N GLU A 146 17.00 -0.34 4.14
CA GLU A 146 18.04 -0.99 3.33
C GLU A 146 17.47 -1.39 1.97
N VAL A 147 18.09 -0.94 0.88
CA VAL A 147 17.72 -1.35 -0.48
C VAL A 147 18.31 -2.74 -0.79
N VAL A 148 17.46 -3.67 -1.21
CA VAL A 148 17.82 -5.06 -1.51
C VAL A 148 17.37 -5.41 -2.94
N LEU A 149 18.29 -5.92 -3.76
CA LEU A 149 17.94 -6.45 -5.08
C LEU A 149 17.69 -7.95 -5.00
N VAL A 150 16.52 -8.39 -5.45
CA VAL A 150 16.07 -9.78 -5.38
C VAL A 150 15.72 -10.27 -6.79
N PRO A 151 16.30 -11.39 -7.28
CA PRO A 151 15.89 -11.98 -8.55
C PRO A 151 14.38 -12.22 -8.61
N TYR A 152 13.72 -11.71 -9.66
CA TYR A 152 12.26 -11.80 -9.77
C TYR A 152 11.76 -13.26 -9.68
N GLN A 153 12.53 -14.21 -10.21
CA GLN A 153 12.21 -15.63 -10.17
C GLN A 153 12.19 -16.22 -8.75
N GLU A 154 12.88 -15.58 -7.77
CA GLU A 154 12.90 -16.03 -6.38
C GLU A 154 11.66 -15.59 -5.58
N ILE A 155 10.93 -14.59 -6.04
CA ILE A 155 9.79 -13.99 -5.32
C ILE A 155 8.76 -15.04 -4.86
N PRO A 156 8.29 -15.97 -5.73
CA PRO A 156 7.32 -16.98 -5.29
C PRO A 156 7.83 -17.87 -4.15
N ALA A 157 9.11 -18.24 -4.21
CA ALA A 157 9.72 -19.08 -3.18
C ALA A 157 9.88 -18.32 -1.85
N ARG A 158 10.23 -17.03 -1.88
CA ARG A 158 10.35 -16.19 -0.69
C ARG A 158 8.99 -15.93 -0.03
N VAL A 159 7.93 -15.70 -0.83
CA VAL A 159 6.55 -15.62 -0.33
C VAL A 159 6.15 -16.96 0.33
N ALA A 160 6.40 -18.09 -0.31
CA ALA A 160 6.05 -19.41 0.21
C ALA A 160 6.77 -19.75 1.53
N LYS A 161 7.99 -19.23 1.74
CA LYS A 161 8.76 -19.37 2.98
C LYS A 161 8.38 -18.36 4.07
N GLY A 162 7.55 -17.37 3.76
CA GLY A 162 7.19 -16.28 4.68
C GLY A 162 8.26 -15.20 4.82
N GLU A 163 9.30 -15.19 4.00
CA GLU A 163 10.31 -14.12 3.96
C GLU A 163 9.69 -12.79 3.46
N ILE A 164 8.71 -12.89 2.56
CA ILE A 164 7.85 -11.79 2.13
C ILE A 164 6.46 -12.08 2.68
N SER A 165 6.09 -11.42 3.77
CA SER A 165 4.86 -11.70 4.53
C SER A 165 3.86 -10.53 4.54
N HIS A 166 4.27 -9.33 4.08
CA HIS A 166 3.39 -8.16 4.04
C HIS A 166 2.30 -8.35 2.97
N ALA A 167 1.02 -8.32 3.37
CA ALA A 167 -0.12 -8.63 2.50
C ALA A 167 -0.17 -7.76 1.23
N LEU A 168 0.10 -6.45 1.35
CA LEU A 168 0.06 -5.52 0.22
C LEU A 168 1.18 -5.82 -0.78
N VAL A 169 2.34 -6.26 -0.32
CA VAL A 169 3.47 -6.69 -1.17
C VAL A 169 3.11 -7.95 -1.94
N VAL A 170 2.54 -8.95 -1.26
CA VAL A 170 2.09 -10.20 -1.91
C VAL A 170 1.04 -9.93 -2.98
N VAL A 171 0.07 -9.05 -2.70
CA VAL A 171 -0.96 -8.67 -3.68
C VAL A 171 -0.37 -7.91 -4.87
N ALA A 172 0.58 -7.00 -4.66
CA ALA A 172 1.24 -6.29 -5.75
C ALA A 172 1.98 -7.24 -6.71
N PHE A 173 2.68 -8.25 -6.16
CA PHE A 173 3.27 -9.29 -6.99
C PHE A 173 2.23 -10.14 -7.73
N ALA A 174 1.09 -10.46 -7.09
CA ALA A 174 0.00 -11.16 -7.76
C ALA A 174 -0.53 -10.37 -8.97
N PHE A 175 -0.69 -9.05 -8.85
CA PHE A 175 -1.07 -8.20 -9.99
C PHE A 175 0.02 -8.16 -11.07
N ALA A 176 1.29 -8.02 -10.69
CA ALA A 176 2.41 -8.00 -11.63
C ALA A 176 2.55 -9.35 -12.39
N LEU A 177 2.16 -10.46 -11.77
CA LEU A 177 2.10 -11.80 -12.39
C LEU A 177 0.84 -12.02 -13.24
N GLY A 178 -0.04 -11.04 -13.36
CA GLY A 178 -1.22 -11.10 -14.23
C GLY A 178 -2.51 -11.57 -13.57
N LEU A 179 -2.57 -11.71 -12.25
CA LEU A 179 -3.82 -11.87 -11.51
C LEU A 179 -4.54 -10.51 -11.48
N ARG A 180 -5.12 -10.14 -12.61
CA ARG A 180 -5.93 -8.92 -12.68
C ARG A 180 -7.33 -9.25 -12.19
N GLY A 181 -7.89 -8.39 -11.33
CA GLY A 181 -9.31 -8.38 -11.08
C GLY A 181 -10.09 -8.16 -12.39
N PRO A 182 -11.39 -8.50 -12.44
CA PRO A 182 -12.21 -8.19 -13.60
C PRO A 182 -12.17 -6.68 -13.86
N ALA A 183 -11.93 -6.34 -15.13
CA ALA A 183 -12.00 -4.97 -15.62
C ALA A 183 -13.41 -4.37 -15.43
#